data_7804a8acbd801e490c1c96f268b82d85
#
_entry.id   7804a8acbd801e490c1c96f268b82d85
#
_cell.length_a   1.000
_cell.length_b   1.000
_cell.length_c   1.000
_cell.angle_alpha   90.00
_cell.angle_beta   90.00
_cell.angle_gamma   90.00
#
_symmetry.space_group_name_H-M   'P 1'
#
loop_
_entity.id
_entity.type
_entity.pdbx_description
1 polymer ?
#
loop_
_entity_poly.entity_id
_entity_poly.type
_entity_poly.pdbx_seq_one_letter_code
_entity_poly.pdbx_strand_id
1 'polypeptide(L)'
;MEKGFTLVIPLYNKVKCIRYTLDSVLNNHGSYPFRCIIVDDDSTDGSSEIGEEYDVKYPDVFQYVKIKHHGHKTPVNARNLGIKLAETEYIGFLDADDELCAGFIDRGCTFLDEHPEYSMYGNGLTLRVLDENGEIKETTRNYSTNKINNFIDCLFAGAQDISFCASVYKTELVKDNLFTDNFCEDSIFKLKYIYKNLPIYIDNSTCESIVWNRQYNESYKWNVKRTNDSIIKEVFLTLKNELPGFKYEYEFINDETVVLYET
;
A
#
# COMPACT_ATOMS: atom_id res chain seq x y z
N MET A 1 16.21 12.08 -9.62
CA MET A 1 15.46 10.84 -9.97
C MET A 1 14.96 11.00 -11.39
N GLU A 2 14.85 9.88 -12.11
CA GLU A 2 14.30 9.89 -13.46
C GLU A 2 12.79 10.11 -13.42
N LYS A 3 12.23 10.76 -14.45
CA LYS A 3 10.78 10.87 -14.58
C LYS A 3 10.19 9.47 -14.77
N GLY A 4 9.22 9.12 -13.92
CA GLY A 4 8.59 7.81 -13.99
C GLY A 4 8.04 7.34 -12.64
N PHE A 5 7.48 6.13 -12.66
CA PHE A 5 6.88 5.49 -11.49
C PHE A 5 7.51 4.10 -11.27
N THR A 6 7.87 3.80 -10.05
CA THR A 6 8.28 2.45 -9.64
C THR A 6 7.18 1.79 -8.83
N LEU A 7 6.66 0.65 -9.30
CA LEU A 7 5.78 -0.20 -8.52
C LEU A 7 6.59 -1.27 -7.80
N VAL A 8 6.37 -1.45 -6.50
CA VAL A 8 7.04 -2.49 -5.72
C VAL A 8 6.04 -3.56 -5.33
N ILE A 9 6.31 -4.81 -5.69
CA ILE A 9 5.49 -5.98 -5.33
C ILE A 9 6.31 -6.91 -4.44
N PRO A 10 6.01 -6.98 -3.13
CA PRO A 10 6.60 -7.99 -2.27
C PRO A 10 5.96 -9.35 -2.56
N LEU A 11 6.77 -10.34 -2.88
CA LEU A 11 6.31 -11.68 -3.22
C LEU A 11 6.76 -12.70 -2.16
N TYR A 12 5.81 -13.45 -1.59
CA TYR A 12 6.10 -14.61 -0.76
C TYR A 12 4.95 -15.61 -0.81
N ASN A 13 5.18 -16.77 -1.44
CA ASN A 13 4.23 -17.88 -1.52
C ASN A 13 2.82 -17.47 -1.99
N LYS A 14 2.72 -16.92 -3.20
CA LYS A 14 1.48 -16.42 -3.82
C LYS A 14 1.18 -17.05 -5.19
N VAL A 15 1.59 -18.30 -5.42
CA VAL A 15 1.46 -19.00 -6.72
C VAL A 15 0.03 -18.95 -7.29
N LYS A 16 -1.00 -18.91 -6.43
CA LYS A 16 -2.42 -18.88 -6.85
C LYS A 16 -2.90 -17.52 -7.32
N CYS A 17 -2.17 -16.44 -7.00
CA CYS A 17 -2.63 -15.06 -7.19
C CYS A 17 -1.71 -14.24 -8.07
N ILE A 18 -0.40 -14.42 -7.94
CA ILE A 18 0.60 -13.53 -8.51
C ILE A 18 0.40 -13.25 -10.02
N ARG A 19 -0.07 -14.21 -10.81
CA ARG A 19 -0.33 -13.98 -12.24
C ARG A 19 -1.40 -12.90 -12.47
N TYR A 20 -2.50 -12.93 -11.70
CA TYR A 20 -3.54 -11.91 -11.81
C TYR A 20 -3.00 -10.52 -11.44
N THR A 21 -2.17 -10.45 -10.40
CA THR A 21 -1.50 -9.22 -9.99
C THR A 21 -0.61 -8.68 -11.09
N LEU A 22 0.28 -9.49 -11.66
CA LEU A 22 1.21 -9.07 -12.72
C LEU A 22 0.49 -8.72 -14.03
N ASP A 23 -0.57 -9.43 -14.38
CA ASP A 23 -1.41 -9.11 -15.54
C ASP A 23 -2.13 -7.76 -15.35
N SER A 24 -2.57 -7.43 -14.13
CA SER A 24 -3.17 -6.13 -13.83
C SER A 24 -2.17 -4.98 -13.98
N VAL A 25 -0.89 -5.21 -13.66
CA VAL A 25 0.19 -4.25 -13.90
C VAL A 25 0.39 -4.01 -15.40
N LEU A 26 0.40 -5.07 -16.20
CA LEU A 26 0.50 -4.95 -17.67
C LEU A 26 -0.66 -4.14 -18.28
N ASN A 27 -1.84 -4.18 -17.67
CA ASN A 27 -3.00 -3.42 -18.13
C ASN A 27 -2.90 -1.90 -17.80
N ASN A 28 -1.85 -1.48 -17.08
CA ASN A 28 -1.55 -0.06 -16.82
C ASN A 28 -0.67 0.60 -17.88
N HIS A 29 -0.54 0.00 -19.07
CA HIS A 29 0.12 0.65 -20.19
C HIS A 29 -0.59 1.96 -20.55
N GLY A 30 0.13 3.06 -20.38
CA GLY A 30 -0.31 4.42 -20.68
C GLY A 30 0.85 5.24 -21.21
N SER A 31 0.77 6.56 -21.03
CA SER A 31 1.81 7.50 -21.46
C SER A 31 2.89 7.71 -20.39
N TYR A 32 2.61 7.40 -19.14
CA TYR A 32 3.55 7.62 -18.05
C TYR A 32 4.54 6.44 -17.94
N PRO A 33 5.86 6.70 -17.99
CA PRO A 33 6.84 5.62 -17.91
C PRO A 33 6.83 4.98 -16.53
N PHE A 34 6.85 3.65 -16.48
CA PHE A 34 6.89 2.93 -15.20
C PHE A 34 7.69 1.63 -15.29
N ARG A 35 8.14 1.16 -14.14
CA ARG A 35 8.74 -0.15 -13.92
C ARG A 35 8.13 -0.79 -12.67
N CYS A 36 8.11 -2.11 -12.66
CA CYS A 36 7.65 -2.92 -11.54
C CYS A 36 8.80 -3.77 -11.00
N ILE A 37 9.13 -3.63 -9.73
CA ILE A 37 10.13 -4.44 -9.04
C ILE A 37 9.42 -5.51 -8.23
N ILE A 38 9.56 -6.77 -8.63
CA ILE A 38 9.08 -7.94 -7.90
C ILE A 38 10.18 -8.35 -6.95
N VAL A 39 9.95 -8.22 -5.64
CA VAL A 39 10.92 -8.63 -4.62
C VAL A 39 10.43 -9.91 -3.95
N ASP A 40 11.01 -11.02 -4.33
CA ASP A 40 10.67 -12.36 -3.81
C ASP A 40 11.44 -12.67 -2.53
N ASP A 41 10.72 -12.85 -1.44
CA ASP A 41 11.25 -13.19 -0.12
C ASP A 41 11.40 -14.71 0.06
N ASP A 42 12.08 -15.35 -0.91
CA ASP A 42 12.42 -16.78 -0.90
C ASP A 42 11.20 -17.72 -0.99
N SER A 43 10.29 -17.45 -1.93
CA SER A 43 9.13 -18.30 -2.18
C SER A 43 9.52 -19.74 -2.53
N THR A 44 8.68 -20.70 -2.10
CA THR A 44 8.90 -22.15 -2.26
C THR A 44 7.72 -22.88 -2.90
N ASP A 45 6.68 -22.16 -3.31
CA ASP A 45 5.42 -22.72 -3.82
C ASP A 45 5.26 -22.65 -5.34
N GLY A 46 6.27 -22.15 -6.08
CA GLY A 46 6.23 -21.90 -7.52
C GLY A 46 6.00 -20.43 -7.88
N SER A 47 5.92 -19.54 -6.90
CA SER A 47 5.77 -18.09 -7.14
C SER A 47 7.03 -17.48 -7.75
N SER A 48 8.23 -17.94 -7.35
CA SER A 48 9.52 -17.48 -7.87
C SER A 48 9.59 -17.65 -9.38
N GLU A 49 9.22 -18.81 -9.88
CA GLU A 49 9.27 -19.17 -11.30
C GLU A 49 8.33 -18.25 -12.13
N ILE A 50 7.20 -17.84 -11.56
CA ILE A 50 6.28 -16.92 -12.20
C ILE A 50 6.89 -15.51 -12.26
N GLY A 51 7.50 -15.04 -11.17
CA GLY A 51 8.18 -13.74 -11.13
C GLY A 51 9.32 -13.66 -12.15
N GLU A 52 10.15 -14.69 -12.24
CA GLU A 52 11.23 -14.83 -13.23
C GLU A 52 10.69 -14.87 -14.67
N GLU A 53 9.58 -15.59 -14.91
CA GLU A 53 8.92 -15.66 -16.22
C GLU A 53 8.52 -14.26 -16.71
N TYR A 54 7.93 -13.43 -15.84
CA TYR A 54 7.49 -12.07 -16.22
C TYR A 54 8.67 -11.13 -16.45
N ASP A 55 9.73 -11.21 -15.68
CA ASP A 55 10.98 -10.45 -15.90
C ASP A 55 11.58 -10.77 -17.28
N VAL A 56 11.70 -12.06 -17.61
CA VAL A 56 12.24 -12.51 -18.91
C VAL A 56 11.32 -12.10 -20.08
N LYS A 57 10.02 -12.20 -19.91
CA LYS A 57 9.04 -11.95 -20.96
C LYS A 57 8.81 -10.46 -21.22
N TYR A 58 8.89 -9.64 -20.18
CA TYR A 58 8.60 -8.20 -20.22
C TYR A 58 9.70 -7.38 -19.51
N PRO A 59 10.97 -7.44 -19.99
CA PRO A 59 12.12 -6.86 -19.29
C PRO A 59 12.09 -5.33 -19.20
N ASP A 60 11.30 -4.67 -20.06
CA ASP A 60 11.10 -3.22 -20.00
C ASP A 60 10.12 -2.80 -18.91
N VAL A 61 9.33 -3.75 -18.38
CA VAL A 61 8.31 -3.48 -17.34
C VAL A 61 8.72 -4.07 -16.01
N PHE A 62 9.14 -5.34 -15.98
CA PHE A 62 9.42 -6.05 -14.72
C PHE A 62 10.91 -6.20 -14.47
N GLN A 63 11.27 -6.18 -13.22
CA GLN A 63 12.56 -6.55 -12.68
C GLN A 63 12.30 -7.50 -11.50
N TYR A 64 12.78 -8.75 -11.61
CA TYR A 64 12.70 -9.72 -10.52
C TYR A 64 13.98 -9.71 -9.68
N VAL A 65 13.80 -9.68 -8.35
CA VAL A 65 14.89 -9.72 -7.38
C VAL A 65 14.53 -10.70 -6.28
N LYS A 66 15.36 -11.70 -6.04
CA LYS A 66 15.18 -12.65 -4.94
C LYS A 66 16.04 -12.28 -3.74
N ILE A 67 15.46 -12.29 -2.54
CA ILE A 67 16.15 -12.12 -1.27
C ILE A 67 16.02 -13.38 -0.43
N LYS A 68 16.90 -13.53 0.55
CA LYS A 68 16.80 -14.64 1.49
C LYS A 68 15.78 -14.32 2.57
N HIS A 69 14.85 -15.25 2.80
CA HIS A 69 13.88 -15.11 3.88
C HIS A 69 14.55 -15.21 5.26
N HIS A 70 14.28 -14.27 6.13
CA HIS A 70 14.85 -14.19 7.48
C HIS A 70 13.83 -14.47 8.60
N GLY A 71 12.74 -15.18 8.28
CA GLY A 71 11.71 -15.56 9.26
C GLY A 71 10.78 -14.43 9.69
N HIS A 72 10.77 -13.30 8.98
CA HIS A 72 9.82 -12.22 9.20
C HIS A 72 8.41 -12.63 8.76
N LYS A 73 7.40 -12.13 9.46
CA LYS A 73 5.99 -12.37 9.11
C LYS A 73 5.40 -11.29 8.22
N THR A 74 6.15 -10.22 7.98
CA THR A 74 5.73 -9.02 7.25
C THR A 74 6.60 -8.82 6.02
N PRO A 75 6.11 -8.18 4.96
CA PRO A 75 6.86 -7.93 3.73
C PRO A 75 7.84 -6.76 3.82
N VAL A 76 8.22 -6.34 5.02
CA VAL A 76 9.04 -5.15 5.30
C VAL A 76 10.38 -5.17 4.54
N ASN A 77 11.09 -6.31 4.55
CA ASN A 77 12.39 -6.41 3.89
C ASN A 77 12.27 -6.26 2.37
N ALA A 78 11.26 -6.91 1.79
CA ALA A 78 10.99 -6.85 0.36
C ALA A 78 10.60 -5.42 -0.06
N ARG A 79 9.67 -4.77 0.65
CA ARG A 79 9.25 -3.39 0.36
C ARG A 79 10.41 -2.41 0.54
N ASN A 80 11.20 -2.52 1.60
CA ASN A 80 12.36 -1.65 1.84
C ASN A 80 13.46 -1.82 0.79
N LEU A 81 13.67 -3.04 0.29
CA LEU A 81 14.59 -3.25 -0.84
C LEU A 81 14.04 -2.59 -2.11
N GLY A 82 12.75 -2.74 -2.41
CA GLY A 82 12.11 -2.08 -3.53
C GLY A 82 12.28 -0.55 -3.47
N ILE A 83 12.10 0.06 -2.29
CA ILE A 83 12.36 1.50 -2.07
C ILE A 83 13.81 1.88 -2.40
N LYS A 84 14.77 1.06 -1.97
CA LYS A 84 16.21 1.32 -2.25
C LYS A 84 16.54 1.23 -3.74
N LEU A 85 15.88 0.33 -4.45
CA LEU A 85 16.10 0.11 -5.89
C LEU A 85 15.32 1.11 -6.76
N ALA A 86 14.32 1.81 -6.22
CA ALA A 86 13.55 2.79 -6.95
C ALA A 86 14.41 4.01 -7.33
N GLU A 87 14.48 4.31 -8.62
CA GLU A 87 15.23 5.43 -9.21
C GLU A 87 14.33 6.51 -9.80
N THR A 88 13.02 6.25 -9.87
CA THR A 88 12.01 7.12 -10.46
C THR A 88 11.46 8.14 -9.46
N GLU A 89 10.85 9.19 -9.98
CA GLU A 89 10.29 10.30 -9.21
C GLU A 89 9.15 9.89 -8.26
N TYR A 90 8.35 8.92 -8.72
CA TYR A 90 7.22 8.39 -7.96
C TYR A 90 7.38 6.90 -7.66
N ILE A 91 6.78 6.47 -6.56
CA ILE A 91 6.76 5.08 -6.11
C ILE A 91 5.37 4.70 -5.61
N GLY A 92 5.00 3.44 -5.78
CA GLY A 92 3.82 2.84 -5.18
C GLY A 92 4.07 1.38 -4.81
N PHE A 93 3.11 0.78 -4.15
CA PHE A 93 3.19 -0.59 -3.67
C PHE A 93 1.93 -1.35 -4.08
N LEU A 94 2.08 -2.65 -4.34
CA LEU A 94 0.96 -3.55 -4.64
C LEU A 94 1.23 -4.91 -4.00
N ASP A 95 0.28 -5.41 -3.24
CA ASP A 95 0.41 -6.75 -2.67
C ASP A 95 0.24 -7.82 -3.75
N ALA A 96 0.98 -8.92 -3.63
CA ALA A 96 1.05 -9.97 -4.65
C ALA A 96 -0.23 -10.80 -4.84
N ASP A 97 -1.30 -10.46 -4.13
CA ASP A 97 -2.64 -11.03 -4.23
C ASP A 97 -3.74 -9.99 -4.55
N ASP A 98 -3.35 -8.73 -4.84
CA ASP A 98 -4.24 -7.65 -5.21
C ASP A 98 -4.06 -7.24 -6.68
N GLU A 99 -4.93 -6.38 -7.20
CA GLU A 99 -4.92 -5.92 -8.58
C GLU A 99 -5.02 -4.38 -8.66
N LEU A 100 -4.32 -3.78 -9.63
CA LEU A 100 -4.48 -2.38 -10.00
C LEU A 100 -5.51 -2.20 -11.10
N CYS A 101 -6.34 -1.17 -10.99
CA CYS A 101 -7.20 -0.76 -12.07
C CYS A 101 -6.41 -0.09 -13.20
N ALA A 102 -6.85 -0.27 -14.44
CA ALA A 102 -6.18 0.30 -15.60
C ALA A 102 -6.12 1.83 -15.55
N GLY A 103 -4.98 2.40 -15.92
CA GLY A 103 -4.74 3.84 -15.97
C GLY A 103 -4.47 4.49 -14.60
N PHE A 104 -4.38 3.74 -13.52
CA PHE A 104 -4.03 4.27 -12.20
C PHE A 104 -2.70 5.04 -12.21
N ILE A 105 -1.67 4.44 -12.83
CA ILE A 105 -0.32 5.02 -12.87
C ILE A 105 -0.36 6.38 -13.58
N ASP A 106 -0.98 6.45 -14.77
CA ASP A 106 -1.08 7.70 -15.54
C ASP A 106 -1.83 8.78 -14.75
N ARG A 107 -2.98 8.44 -14.16
CA ARG A 107 -3.77 9.42 -13.40
C ARG A 107 -3.03 9.96 -12.19
N GLY A 108 -2.49 9.10 -11.36
CA GLY A 108 -1.83 9.49 -10.11
C GLY A 108 -0.54 10.29 -10.35
N CYS A 109 0.28 9.84 -11.28
CA CYS A 109 1.54 10.52 -11.60
C CYS A 109 1.32 11.86 -12.32
N THR A 110 0.41 11.90 -13.30
CA THR A 110 0.06 13.16 -13.97
C THR A 110 -0.53 14.16 -12.99
N PHE A 111 -1.39 13.71 -12.07
CA PHE A 111 -1.93 14.59 -11.03
C PHE A 111 -0.82 15.23 -10.18
N LEU A 112 0.16 14.45 -9.72
CA LEU A 112 1.26 14.97 -8.91
C LEU A 112 2.23 15.86 -9.70
N ASP A 113 2.39 15.63 -11.01
CA ASP A 113 3.13 16.54 -11.91
C ASP A 113 2.45 17.91 -12.02
N GLU A 114 1.10 17.92 -12.12
CA GLU A 114 0.29 19.14 -12.25
C GLU A 114 0.07 19.84 -10.91
N HIS A 115 0.19 19.12 -9.80
CA HIS A 115 -0.07 19.58 -8.44
C HIS A 115 1.11 19.29 -7.49
N PRO A 116 2.26 19.92 -7.70
CA PRO A 116 3.49 19.62 -6.96
C PRO A 116 3.41 19.96 -5.45
N GLU A 117 2.39 20.70 -5.03
CA GLU A 117 2.13 20.99 -3.62
C GLU A 117 1.71 19.76 -2.81
N TYR A 118 1.16 18.72 -3.47
CA TYR A 118 0.81 17.47 -2.79
C TYR A 118 1.99 16.51 -2.76
N SER A 119 2.12 15.81 -1.65
CA SER A 119 3.16 14.79 -1.46
C SER A 119 2.72 13.39 -1.92
N MET A 120 1.42 13.15 -1.96
CA MET A 120 0.81 11.85 -2.25
C MET A 120 -0.50 12.05 -3.00
N TYR A 121 -0.75 11.15 -3.95
CA TYR A 121 -2.06 10.91 -4.54
C TYR A 121 -2.56 9.54 -4.07
N GLY A 122 -3.70 9.52 -3.41
CA GLY A 122 -4.36 8.32 -2.92
C GLY A 122 -5.73 8.14 -3.52
N ASN A 123 -6.31 6.95 -3.31
CA ASN A 123 -7.58 6.56 -3.91
C ASN A 123 -8.34 5.60 -3.00
N GLY A 124 -9.62 5.40 -3.26
CA GLY A 124 -10.43 4.36 -2.67
C GLY A 124 -10.02 2.96 -3.14
N LEU A 125 -10.65 1.95 -2.58
CA LEU A 125 -10.45 0.55 -2.93
C LEU A 125 -11.77 -0.15 -3.18
N THR A 126 -11.74 -1.18 -4.02
CA THR A 126 -12.79 -2.18 -4.14
C THR A 126 -12.37 -3.44 -3.40
N LEU A 127 -13.08 -3.79 -2.36
CA LEU A 127 -12.90 -5.06 -1.64
C LEU A 127 -13.70 -6.14 -2.36
N ARG A 128 -13.03 -7.19 -2.81
CA ARG A 128 -13.63 -8.43 -3.35
C ARG A 128 -13.51 -9.54 -2.33
N VAL A 129 -14.64 -10.10 -1.96
CA VAL A 129 -14.70 -11.26 -1.05
C VAL A 129 -15.22 -12.46 -1.85
N LEU A 130 -14.40 -13.51 -1.92
CA LEU A 130 -14.83 -14.81 -2.45
C LEU A 130 -15.45 -15.59 -1.30
N ASP A 131 -16.78 -15.82 -1.36
CA ASP A 131 -17.47 -16.59 -0.34
C ASP A 131 -17.29 -18.12 -0.50
N GLU A 132 -17.80 -18.88 0.45
CA GLU A 132 -17.68 -20.35 0.47
C GLU A 132 -18.42 -21.05 -0.69
N ASN A 133 -19.32 -20.37 -1.37
CA ASN A 133 -20.04 -20.86 -2.56
C ASN A 133 -19.32 -20.51 -3.86
N GLY A 134 -18.21 -19.75 -3.81
CA GLY A 134 -17.48 -19.27 -4.97
C GLY A 134 -18.11 -18.01 -5.59
N GLU A 135 -19.04 -17.33 -4.88
CA GLU A 135 -19.62 -16.06 -5.33
C GLU A 135 -18.72 -14.88 -4.90
N ILE A 136 -18.54 -13.92 -5.81
CA ILE A 136 -17.76 -12.72 -5.56
C ILE A 136 -18.71 -11.61 -5.08
N LYS A 137 -18.45 -11.10 -3.87
CA LYS A 137 -19.11 -9.89 -3.35
C LYS A 137 -18.13 -8.74 -3.41
N GLU A 138 -18.60 -7.61 -3.94
CA GLU A 138 -17.81 -6.39 -4.05
C GLU A 138 -18.35 -5.30 -3.13
N THR A 139 -17.44 -4.60 -2.46
CA THR A 139 -17.74 -3.42 -1.67
C THR A 139 -16.72 -2.34 -1.98
N THR A 140 -17.18 -1.19 -2.42
CA THR A 140 -16.34 -0.04 -2.71
C THR A 140 -16.22 0.84 -1.47
N ARG A 141 -15.01 1.27 -1.15
CA ARG A 141 -14.71 2.21 -0.07
C ARG A 141 -14.13 3.48 -0.65
N ASN A 142 -14.88 4.57 -0.52
CA ASN A 142 -14.49 5.92 -0.93
C ASN A 142 -14.42 6.85 0.29
N TYR A 143 -13.72 7.97 0.13
CA TYR A 143 -13.53 8.97 1.17
C TYR A 143 -14.55 10.09 1.06
N SER A 144 -14.76 10.80 2.17
CA SER A 144 -15.65 11.97 2.24
C SER A 144 -14.99 13.27 1.80
N THR A 145 -13.68 13.27 1.58
CA THR A 145 -12.90 14.47 1.22
C THR A 145 -11.77 14.15 0.26
N ASN A 146 -11.48 15.09 -0.64
CA ASN A 146 -10.39 14.96 -1.61
C ASN A 146 -9.08 15.57 -1.10
N LYS A 147 -9.12 16.42 -0.10
CA LYS A 147 -7.95 17.16 0.36
C LYS A 147 -7.76 17.00 1.86
N ILE A 148 -6.61 16.47 2.24
CA ILE A 148 -6.22 16.31 3.64
C ILE A 148 -5.05 17.23 3.92
N ASN A 149 -5.28 18.23 4.77
CA ASN A 149 -4.30 19.26 5.13
C ASN A 149 -3.74 19.08 6.55
N ASN A 150 -4.40 18.29 7.39
CA ASN A 150 -3.94 18.02 8.73
C ASN A 150 -4.09 16.53 9.07
N PHE A 151 -3.33 16.10 10.06
CA PHE A 151 -3.24 14.69 10.42
C PHE A 151 -4.51 14.15 11.09
N ILE A 152 -5.23 14.99 11.82
CA ILE A 152 -6.50 14.61 12.47
C ILE A 152 -7.55 14.28 11.39
N ASP A 153 -7.69 15.11 10.37
CA ASP A 153 -8.61 14.85 9.26
C ASP A 153 -8.27 13.53 8.56
N CYS A 154 -6.99 13.20 8.43
CA CYS A 154 -6.56 11.92 7.88
C CYS A 154 -7.04 10.74 8.74
N LEU A 155 -6.90 10.84 10.05
CA LEU A 155 -7.34 9.77 10.97
C LEU A 155 -8.86 9.61 10.95
N PHE A 156 -9.62 10.73 10.94
CA PHE A 156 -11.08 10.71 10.86
C PHE A 156 -11.64 10.33 9.49
N ALA A 157 -10.91 10.66 8.42
CA ALA A 157 -11.31 10.23 7.07
C ALA A 157 -11.11 8.71 6.87
N GLY A 158 -10.66 8.00 7.90
CA GLY A 158 -10.34 6.59 7.81
C GLY A 158 -9.01 6.34 7.08
N ALA A 159 -7.93 6.89 7.60
CA ALA A 159 -6.58 6.65 7.03
C ALA A 159 -6.23 5.16 6.85
N GLN A 160 -6.85 4.31 7.66
CA GLN A 160 -6.82 2.87 7.47
C GLN A 160 -7.50 2.42 6.16
N ASP A 161 -8.36 3.24 5.59
CA ASP A 161 -9.10 2.95 4.36
C ASP A 161 -8.46 3.55 3.10
N ILE A 162 -7.45 4.47 3.22
CA ILE A 162 -6.64 4.87 2.07
C ILE A 162 -5.94 3.63 1.56
N SER A 163 -6.30 3.21 0.34
CA SER A 163 -5.70 2.01 -0.22
C SER A 163 -4.18 2.17 -0.29
N PHE A 164 -3.48 1.31 0.43
CA PHE A 164 -2.03 1.23 0.32
C PHE A 164 -1.59 0.86 -1.10
N CYS A 165 -2.34 -0.06 -1.73
CA CYS A 165 -2.09 -0.56 -3.08
C CYS A 165 -2.46 0.43 -4.19
N ALA A 166 -3.22 1.50 -3.90
CA ALA A 166 -3.60 2.52 -4.88
C ALA A 166 -3.18 3.90 -4.41
N SER A 167 -1.92 4.04 -4.09
CA SER A 167 -1.33 5.31 -3.69
C SER A 167 -0.03 5.55 -4.45
N VAL A 168 0.15 6.78 -4.94
CA VAL A 168 1.38 7.27 -5.55
C VAL A 168 2.06 8.22 -4.58
N TYR A 169 3.30 7.93 -4.26
CA TYR A 169 4.13 8.69 -3.32
C TYR A 169 5.30 9.34 -4.05
N LYS A 170 5.81 10.48 -3.56
CA LYS A 170 7.11 11.02 -3.99
C LYS A 170 8.23 10.13 -3.42
N THR A 171 9.05 9.56 -4.28
CA THR A 171 10.08 8.58 -3.90
C THR A 171 11.11 9.14 -2.92
N GLU A 172 11.50 10.41 -3.07
CA GLU A 172 12.43 11.07 -2.16
C GLU A 172 11.93 11.06 -0.71
N LEU A 173 10.64 11.32 -0.51
CA LEU A 173 10.01 11.34 0.82
C LEU A 173 9.82 9.93 1.40
N VAL A 174 9.62 8.93 0.54
CA VAL A 174 9.52 7.53 0.94
C VAL A 174 10.87 7.00 1.43
N LYS A 175 11.97 7.39 0.80
CA LYS A 175 13.33 6.99 1.22
C LYS A 175 13.67 7.39 2.65
N ASP A 176 13.07 8.48 3.14
CA ASP A 176 13.18 8.94 4.52
C ASP A 176 12.12 8.32 5.47
N ASN A 177 11.31 7.40 4.97
CA ASN A 177 10.19 6.80 5.71
C ASN A 177 10.09 5.29 5.45
N LEU A 178 11.12 4.53 5.80
CA LEU A 178 11.13 3.08 5.58
C LEU A 178 10.09 2.36 6.44
N PHE A 179 9.66 1.20 5.96
CA PHE A 179 8.81 0.28 6.74
C PHE A 179 9.58 -0.25 7.95
N THR A 180 8.87 -0.42 9.05
CA THR A 180 9.36 -1.04 10.28
C THR A 180 8.59 -2.35 10.53
N ASP A 181 9.25 -3.34 11.12
CA ASP A 181 8.64 -4.66 11.37
C ASP A 181 7.65 -4.58 12.52
N ASN A 182 6.44 -4.17 12.20
CA ASN A 182 5.33 -4.00 13.11
C ASN A 182 4.09 -4.74 12.59
N PHE A 183 3.14 -4.95 13.44
CA PHE A 183 1.92 -5.69 13.15
C PHE A 183 1.07 -5.08 12.01
N CYS A 184 1.02 -3.77 11.89
CA CYS A 184 0.28 -3.03 10.84
C CYS A 184 1.28 -2.15 10.06
N GLU A 185 2.30 -2.76 9.49
CA GLU A 185 3.45 -2.09 8.89
C GLU A 185 3.05 -1.12 7.77
N ASP A 186 2.05 -1.47 6.97
CA ASP A 186 1.49 -0.65 5.89
C ASP A 186 0.76 0.60 6.43
N SER A 187 -0.05 0.42 7.47
CA SER A 187 -0.78 1.51 8.11
C SER A 187 0.16 2.45 8.85
N ILE A 188 1.14 1.90 9.55
CA ILE A 188 2.17 2.69 10.25
C ILE A 188 3.02 3.46 9.26
N PHE A 189 3.50 2.83 8.20
CA PHE A 189 4.24 3.49 7.13
C PHE A 189 3.44 4.67 6.56
N LYS A 190 2.20 4.44 6.18
CA LYS A 190 1.31 5.44 5.59
C LYS A 190 1.04 6.62 6.53
N LEU A 191 0.72 6.34 7.80
CA LEU A 191 0.48 7.38 8.80
C LEU A 191 1.74 8.21 9.09
N LYS A 192 2.91 7.59 9.19
CA LYS A 192 4.19 8.29 9.32
C LYS A 192 4.47 9.18 8.13
N TYR A 193 4.25 8.67 6.91
CA TYR A 193 4.44 9.42 5.69
C TYR A 193 3.53 10.65 5.67
N ILE A 194 2.24 10.47 5.93
CA ILE A 194 1.25 11.56 5.93
C ILE A 194 1.56 12.59 7.01
N TYR A 195 1.91 12.16 8.24
CA TYR A 195 2.25 13.06 9.33
C TYR A 195 3.40 14.02 8.96
N LYS A 196 4.40 13.53 8.24
CA LYS A 196 5.59 14.29 7.84
C LYS A 196 5.37 15.16 6.60
N ASN A 197 4.46 14.78 5.71
CA ASN A 197 4.46 15.24 4.32
C ASN A 197 3.11 15.77 3.83
N LEU A 198 2.31 16.36 4.70
CA LEU A 198 1.07 17.05 4.29
C LEU A 198 1.36 18.26 3.40
N PRO A 199 0.46 18.68 2.50
CA PRO A 199 -0.85 18.07 2.23
C PRO A 199 -0.78 16.85 1.32
N ILE A 200 -1.82 16.01 1.39
CA ILE A 200 -2.06 14.90 0.47
C ILE A 200 -3.40 15.06 -0.24
N TYR A 201 -3.53 14.44 -1.40
CA TYR A 201 -4.78 14.40 -2.16
C TYR A 201 -5.34 12.99 -2.24
N ILE A 202 -6.65 12.85 -2.05
CA ILE A 202 -7.37 11.60 -2.20
C ILE A 202 -8.41 11.78 -3.30
N ASP A 203 -8.30 11.03 -4.38
CA ASP A 203 -9.34 10.99 -5.38
C ASP A 203 -10.47 10.08 -4.88
N ASN A 204 -11.59 10.68 -4.50
CA ASN A 204 -12.76 9.98 -4.01
C ASN A 204 -13.78 9.64 -5.11
N SER A 205 -13.46 9.94 -6.36
CA SER A 205 -14.30 9.64 -7.52
C SER A 205 -14.04 8.25 -8.09
N THR A 206 -12.89 7.64 -7.77
CA THR A 206 -12.46 6.37 -8.33
C THR A 206 -11.96 5.40 -7.24
N CYS A 207 -11.94 4.12 -7.57
CA CYS A 207 -11.34 3.08 -6.75
C CYS A 207 -10.35 2.32 -7.63
N GLU A 208 -9.08 2.47 -7.36
CA GLU A 208 -7.99 2.11 -8.28
C GLU A 208 -7.26 0.83 -7.91
N SER A 209 -7.64 0.22 -6.77
CA SER A 209 -7.16 -1.11 -6.44
C SER A 209 -8.29 -2.05 -6.09
N ILE A 210 -8.08 -3.32 -6.40
CA ILE A 210 -8.96 -4.41 -6.02
C ILE A 210 -8.23 -5.24 -4.98
N VAL A 211 -8.70 -5.14 -3.75
CA VAL A 211 -8.19 -5.92 -2.62
C VAL A 211 -8.99 -7.20 -2.51
N TRP A 212 -8.31 -8.32 -2.60
CA TRP A 212 -8.93 -9.62 -2.52
C TRP A 212 -8.90 -10.19 -1.10
N ASN A 213 -10.05 -10.41 -0.52
CA ASN A 213 -10.19 -11.20 0.71
C ASN A 213 -10.59 -12.64 0.34
N ARG A 214 -9.58 -13.50 0.17
CA ARG A 214 -9.74 -14.91 -0.13
C ARG A 214 -9.54 -15.74 1.15
N GLN A 215 -10.25 -16.85 1.28
CA GLN A 215 -10.16 -17.72 2.48
C GLN A 215 -8.74 -18.22 2.78
N TYR A 216 -7.83 -18.19 1.81
CA TYR A 216 -6.44 -18.60 1.97
C TYR A 216 -5.46 -17.44 2.22
N ASN A 217 -5.94 -16.18 2.26
CA ASN A 217 -5.09 -15.05 2.59
C ASN A 217 -4.79 -15.01 4.09
N GLU A 218 -3.55 -14.74 4.45
CA GLU A 218 -3.15 -14.61 5.86
C GLU A 218 -3.92 -13.48 6.57
N SER A 219 -4.20 -12.37 5.88
CA SER A 219 -4.99 -11.25 6.38
C SER A 219 -6.38 -11.66 6.87
N TYR A 220 -7.02 -12.62 6.20
CA TYR A 220 -8.33 -13.14 6.62
C TYR A 220 -8.29 -13.80 8.00
N LYS A 221 -7.22 -14.54 8.30
CA LYS A 221 -7.05 -15.23 9.59
C LYS A 221 -6.83 -14.26 10.76
N TRP A 222 -6.28 -13.08 10.48
CA TRP A 222 -5.97 -12.07 11.50
C TRP A 222 -7.16 -11.19 11.88
N ASN A 223 -7.98 -10.79 10.92
CA ASN A 223 -9.14 -9.91 11.14
C ASN A 223 -10.21 -10.50 12.08
N VAL A 224 -10.22 -11.83 12.28
CA VAL A 224 -11.20 -12.53 13.14
C VAL A 224 -10.82 -12.46 14.63
N LYS A 225 -9.59 -12.03 14.99
CA LYS A 225 -9.07 -12.21 16.37
C LYS A 225 -8.76 -10.92 17.15
N ARG A 226 -8.82 -9.72 16.53
CA ARG A 226 -8.45 -8.47 17.24
C ARG A 226 -9.61 -7.48 17.28
N THR A 227 -9.80 -6.86 18.43
CA THR A 227 -10.72 -5.72 18.58
C THR A 227 -10.06 -4.46 18.01
N ASN A 228 -10.85 -3.54 17.47
CA ASN A 228 -10.38 -2.25 16.94
C ASN A 228 -9.51 -1.49 17.96
N ASP A 229 -9.84 -1.57 19.25
CA ASP A 229 -9.09 -0.98 20.36
C ASP A 229 -7.63 -1.37 20.42
N SER A 230 -7.31 -2.65 20.26
CA SER A 230 -5.94 -3.15 20.36
C SER A 230 -5.08 -2.66 19.19
N ILE A 231 -5.66 -2.51 18.00
CA ILE A 231 -4.98 -2.02 16.79
C ILE A 231 -4.68 -0.52 16.96
N ILE A 232 -5.66 0.29 17.36
CA ILE A 232 -5.47 1.74 17.57
C ILE A 232 -4.38 2.00 18.60
N LYS A 233 -4.41 1.30 19.73
CA LYS A 233 -3.37 1.41 20.78
C LYS A 233 -1.98 1.12 20.27
N GLU A 234 -1.83 0.03 19.52
CA GLU A 234 -0.52 -0.38 18.97
C GLU A 234 -0.01 0.63 17.94
N VAL A 235 -0.87 1.11 17.05
CA VAL A 235 -0.53 2.12 16.05
C VAL A 235 -0.07 3.42 16.72
N PHE A 236 -0.84 3.96 17.68
CA PHE A 236 -0.46 5.20 18.37
C PHE A 236 0.82 5.05 19.19
N LEU A 237 1.00 3.93 19.89
CA LEU A 237 2.23 3.66 20.63
C LEU A 237 3.45 3.63 19.69
N THR A 238 3.30 3.00 18.54
CA THR A 238 4.35 2.93 17.53
C THR A 238 4.65 4.31 16.96
N LEU A 239 3.63 5.10 16.59
CA LEU A 239 3.81 6.46 16.08
C LEU A 239 4.52 7.36 17.10
N LYS A 240 4.18 7.28 18.38
CA LYS A 240 4.88 8.01 19.46
C LYS A 240 6.35 7.62 19.56
N ASN A 241 6.66 6.34 19.43
CA ASN A 241 8.04 5.85 19.54
C ASN A 241 8.88 6.19 18.30
N GLU A 242 8.29 6.21 17.12
CA GLU A 242 9.02 6.37 15.86
C GLU A 242 8.99 7.81 15.30
N LEU A 243 8.11 8.69 15.79
CA LEU A 243 7.98 10.08 15.35
C LEU A 243 8.35 11.04 16.49
N PRO A 244 9.56 11.58 16.55
CA PRO A 244 9.90 12.64 17.49
C PRO A 244 8.96 13.84 17.34
N GLY A 245 8.32 14.24 18.45
CA GLY A 245 7.38 15.35 18.45
C GLY A 245 5.96 14.99 17.98
N PHE A 246 5.62 13.70 17.90
CA PHE A 246 4.24 13.27 17.68
C PHE A 246 3.34 13.77 18.81
N LYS A 247 2.39 14.63 18.46
CA LYS A 247 1.63 15.45 19.40
C LYS A 247 0.13 15.09 19.49
N TYR A 248 -0.22 13.89 19.10
CA TYR A 248 -1.60 13.43 19.18
C TYR A 248 -1.77 12.37 20.26
N GLU A 249 -2.88 12.45 20.95
CA GLU A 249 -3.33 11.50 21.96
C GLU A 249 -4.72 10.99 21.57
N TYR A 250 -5.12 9.89 22.17
CA TYR A 250 -6.45 9.33 22.00
C TYR A 250 -7.04 8.93 23.34
N GLU A 251 -8.36 9.00 23.43
CA GLU A 251 -9.13 8.52 24.57
C GLU A 251 -10.35 7.72 24.10
N PHE A 252 -10.56 6.55 24.65
CA PHE A 252 -11.77 5.78 24.42
C PHE A 252 -12.88 6.28 25.34
N ILE A 253 -13.94 6.84 24.77
CA ILE A 253 -15.15 7.22 25.53
C ILE A 253 -16.01 5.99 25.78
N ASN A 254 -16.05 5.05 24.81
CA ASN A 254 -16.70 3.75 24.89
C ASN A 254 -16.11 2.81 23.84
N ASP A 255 -16.64 1.59 23.73
CA ASP A 255 -16.12 0.55 22.81
C ASP A 255 -16.21 0.94 21.31
N GLU A 256 -16.99 1.96 20.96
CA GLU A 256 -17.21 2.40 19.57
C GLU A 256 -16.68 3.82 19.29
N THR A 257 -16.34 4.59 20.34
CA THR A 257 -16.00 6.01 20.19
C THR A 257 -14.60 6.32 20.73
N VAL A 258 -13.75 6.80 19.84
CA VAL A 258 -12.41 7.30 20.15
C VAL A 258 -12.37 8.81 19.91
N VAL A 259 -11.84 9.55 20.87
CA VAL A 259 -11.54 10.98 20.71
C VAL A 259 -10.04 11.14 20.54
N LEU A 260 -9.68 11.93 19.54
CA LEU A 260 -8.31 12.32 19.23
C LEU A 260 -8.13 13.80 19.57
N TYR A 261 -7.02 14.15 20.15
CA TYR A 261 -6.70 15.53 20.50
C TYR A 261 -5.20 15.81 20.33
N GLU A 262 -4.89 17.06 20.04
CA GLU A 262 -3.53 17.57 19.95
C GLU A 262 -3.03 17.95 21.36
N THR A 263 -1.81 17.52 21.71
CA THR A 263 -1.17 17.76 23.02
C THR A 263 -0.07 18.80 22.94
#